data_2de92b29a78afebac06446d91e8fa74d
#
_entry.id   2de92b29a78afebac06446d91e8fa74d
#
_cell.length_a   1.000
_cell.length_b   1.000
_cell.length_c   1.000
_cell.angle_alpha   90.00
_cell.angle_beta   90.00
_cell.angle_gamma   90.00
#
_symmetry.space_group_name_H-M   'P 1'
#
loop_
_entity.id
_entity.type
_entity.pdbx_description
1 polymer ?
#
loop_
_entity_poly.entity_id
_entity_poly.type
_entity_poly.pdbx_seq_one_letter_code
_entity_poly.pdbx_strand_id
1 'polypeptide(L)'
;LFRSVYVSGEGADAVMQPARQQITFRHLLTHTAGLTYGNRGQTPVEAAYRANGVNFANRQGDLAETARKLADQPLLCHPGTEWNYSVSTDLLGRLTEVISGQPLDQYFQQHILGPLGMVDTSFAIAPNKQDRFAANYEHTDGNGLALADSPHDSVYRNVTLFSGGGGLTSTAGDYHRFTQMLRGKGELDGVRLLGRKTVEYMTENHLPDNGDLTSMGQPVHSETSYDGIGFGLGFSVMLDPAKAQVIGSPGEHAWGGAASTAFWIDPEEDMSVIFLTQLMPSSTYPLRRELRVLTYQALIE
;
A
#
# COMPACT_ATOMS: atom_id res chain seq x y z
N LEU A 1 5.97 0.51 23.12
CA LEU A 1 4.81 0.79 22.30
C LEU A 1 4.31 -0.51 21.68
N PHE A 2 3.01 -0.62 21.36
CA PHE A 2 2.39 -1.86 20.82
C PHE A 2 2.56 -3.07 21.74
N ARG A 3 2.13 -2.95 23.00
CA ARG A 3 2.40 -3.96 24.03
C ARG A 3 1.26 -4.96 24.22
N SER A 4 0.05 -4.63 23.75
CA SER A 4 -1.15 -5.44 23.99
C SER A 4 -1.80 -5.89 22.70
N VAL A 5 -2.40 -7.07 22.75
CA VAL A 5 -3.19 -7.66 21.69
C VAL A 5 -4.62 -7.83 22.21
N TYR A 6 -5.60 -7.44 21.40
CA TYR A 6 -7.01 -7.66 21.68
C TYR A 6 -7.33 -9.18 21.58
N VAL A 7 -8.12 -9.67 22.51
CA VAL A 7 -8.54 -11.08 22.54
C VAL A 7 -10.05 -11.20 22.34
N SER A 8 -10.85 -10.50 23.13
CA SER A 8 -12.31 -10.59 23.11
C SER A 8 -12.97 -9.45 23.88
N GLY A 9 -14.29 -9.38 23.84
CA GLY A 9 -15.09 -8.38 24.56
C GLY A 9 -15.21 -7.04 23.82
N GLU A 10 -15.96 -6.11 24.37
CA GLU A 10 -16.17 -4.77 23.80
C GLU A 10 -16.08 -3.69 24.89
N GLY A 11 -15.65 -2.50 24.52
CA GLY A 11 -15.56 -1.35 25.39
C GLY A 11 -14.77 -1.62 26.67
N ALA A 12 -15.40 -1.45 27.84
CA ALA A 12 -14.78 -1.66 29.13
C ALA A 12 -14.52 -3.16 29.46
N ASP A 13 -15.21 -4.06 28.78
CA ASP A 13 -15.07 -5.52 28.95
C ASP A 13 -14.06 -6.13 27.97
N ALA A 14 -13.33 -5.29 27.23
CA ALA A 14 -12.31 -5.75 26.28
C ALA A 14 -11.15 -6.44 27.02
N VAL A 15 -10.88 -7.67 26.63
CA VAL A 15 -9.80 -8.48 27.18
C VAL A 15 -8.55 -8.29 26.32
N MET A 16 -7.46 -7.90 26.96
CA MET A 16 -6.15 -7.68 26.33
C MET A 16 -5.14 -8.68 26.91
N GLN A 17 -4.17 -9.07 26.08
CA GLN A 17 -3.01 -9.85 26.53
C GLN A 17 -1.72 -9.19 26.06
N PRO A 18 -0.58 -9.43 26.72
CA PRO A 18 0.71 -8.95 26.22
C PRO A 18 1.03 -9.52 24.84
N ALA A 19 1.60 -8.71 23.97
CA ALA A 19 2.14 -9.19 22.70
C ALA A 19 3.27 -10.19 22.97
N ARG A 20 3.27 -11.31 22.24
CA ARG A 20 4.29 -12.38 22.42
C ARG A 20 5.66 -11.97 21.94
N GLN A 21 5.74 -11.01 21.03
CA GLN A 21 6.97 -10.46 20.50
C GLN A 21 6.80 -9.00 20.10
N GLN A 22 7.90 -8.31 19.92
CA GLN A 22 7.90 -6.94 19.42
C GLN A 22 7.65 -6.91 17.90
N ILE A 23 7.03 -5.83 17.43
CA ILE A 23 6.94 -5.54 16.00
C ILE A 23 8.33 -5.31 15.43
N THR A 24 8.63 -5.90 14.29
CA THR A 24 9.86 -5.71 13.53
C THR A 24 9.57 -4.96 12.22
N PHE A 25 10.61 -4.44 11.57
CA PHE A 25 10.49 -3.88 10.22
C PHE A 25 9.90 -4.88 9.23
N ARG A 26 10.28 -6.16 9.32
CA ARG A 26 9.69 -7.22 8.50
C ARG A 26 8.18 -7.29 8.70
N HIS A 27 7.69 -7.31 9.93
CA HIS A 27 6.25 -7.35 10.20
C HIS A 27 5.50 -6.16 9.60
N LEU A 28 6.09 -4.97 9.59
CA LEU A 28 5.50 -3.80 8.95
C LEU A 28 5.52 -3.91 7.42
N LEU A 29 6.64 -4.31 6.84
CA LEU A 29 6.80 -4.47 5.39
C LEU A 29 5.91 -5.57 4.80
N THR A 30 5.57 -6.59 5.60
CA THR A 30 4.73 -7.72 5.19
C THR A 30 3.28 -7.61 5.67
N HIS A 31 2.86 -6.50 6.30
CA HIS A 31 1.54 -6.35 6.93
C HIS A 31 1.18 -7.44 7.95
N THR A 32 2.16 -8.03 8.61
CA THR A 32 1.95 -9.04 9.69
C THR A 32 2.17 -8.46 11.09
N ALA A 33 2.14 -7.13 11.24
CA ALA A 33 2.36 -6.44 12.51
C ALA A 33 1.19 -6.52 13.50
N GLY A 34 0.01 -6.98 13.07
CA GLY A 34 -1.22 -6.93 13.87
C GLY A 34 -1.91 -5.56 13.87
N LEU A 35 -1.52 -4.67 12.96
CA LEU A 35 -2.18 -3.38 12.73
C LEU A 35 -3.36 -3.53 11.77
N THR A 36 -4.23 -2.52 11.72
CA THR A 36 -5.39 -2.45 10.81
C THR A 36 -5.60 -1.03 10.27
N TYR A 37 -6.69 -0.81 9.54
CA TYR A 37 -7.21 0.51 9.20
C TYR A 37 -8.46 0.81 10.01
N GLY A 38 -8.61 2.02 10.54
CA GLY A 38 -9.76 2.41 11.34
C GLY A 38 -11.09 2.46 10.59
N ASN A 39 -11.09 2.46 9.27
CA ASN A 39 -12.27 2.64 8.41
C ASN A 39 -12.71 1.38 7.66
N ARG A 40 -12.10 0.21 7.90
CA ARG A 40 -12.36 -1.00 7.10
C ARG A 40 -13.31 -1.99 7.74
N GLY A 41 -13.39 -2.04 9.06
CA GLY A 41 -14.16 -3.05 9.76
C GLY A 41 -14.84 -2.53 11.01
N GLN A 42 -15.41 -3.46 11.77
CA GLN A 42 -16.18 -3.21 12.99
C GLN A 42 -15.49 -3.81 14.24
N THR A 43 -14.21 -4.17 14.13
CA THR A 43 -13.50 -4.72 15.28
C THR A 43 -13.33 -3.67 16.37
N PRO A 44 -13.24 -4.07 17.66
CA PRO A 44 -12.96 -3.14 18.75
C PRO A 44 -11.66 -2.36 18.58
N VAL A 45 -10.64 -2.95 17.94
CA VAL A 45 -9.38 -2.27 17.63
C VAL A 45 -9.61 -1.14 16.63
N GLU A 46 -10.38 -1.37 15.59
CA GLU A 46 -10.73 -0.32 14.61
C GLU A 46 -11.62 0.76 15.21
N ALA A 47 -12.53 0.38 16.10
CA ALA A 47 -13.32 1.35 16.87
C ALA A 47 -12.41 2.22 17.75
N ALA A 48 -11.39 1.62 18.38
CA ALA A 48 -10.40 2.35 19.17
C ALA A 48 -9.58 3.32 18.30
N TYR A 49 -9.18 2.91 17.09
CA TYR A 49 -8.50 3.80 16.14
C TYR A 49 -9.35 5.04 15.81
N ARG A 50 -10.65 4.83 15.50
CA ARG A 50 -11.58 5.93 15.22
C ARG A 50 -11.76 6.85 16.43
N ALA A 51 -11.99 6.28 17.60
CA ALA A 51 -12.22 7.04 18.84
C ALA A 51 -10.99 7.88 19.25
N ASN A 52 -9.79 7.41 18.97
CA ASN A 52 -8.54 8.08 19.32
C ASN A 52 -7.93 8.89 18.16
N GLY A 53 -8.65 9.05 17.05
CA GLY A 53 -8.22 9.87 15.91
C GLY A 53 -6.96 9.34 15.22
N VAL A 54 -6.78 8.01 15.14
CA VAL A 54 -5.73 7.38 14.33
C VAL A 54 -6.19 7.38 12.88
N ASN A 55 -5.76 8.37 12.13
CA ASN A 55 -6.15 8.55 10.73
C ASN A 55 -4.99 9.08 9.89
N PHE A 56 -4.31 8.19 9.16
CA PHE A 56 -3.25 8.54 8.22
C PHE A 56 -3.78 8.97 6.85
N ALA A 57 -5.05 8.76 6.56
CA ALA A 57 -5.67 9.25 5.33
C ALA A 57 -5.96 10.75 5.37
N ASN A 58 -5.98 11.35 6.55
CA ASN A 58 -6.04 12.79 6.68
C ASN A 58 -4.75 13.42 6.14
N ARG A 59 -4.86 14.32 5.18
CA ARG A 59 -3.71 15.03 4.60
C ARG A 59 -3.21 16.19 5.45
N GLN A 60 -3.93 16.52 6.52
CA GLN A 60 -3.59 17.56 7.51
C GLN A 60 -3.22 16.89 8.83
N GLY A 61 -2.16 17.35 9.46
CA GLY A 61 -1.75 16.85 10.77
C GLY A 61 -0.24 16.63 10.89
N ASP A 62 0.13 15.82 11.87
CA ASP A 62 1.50 15.46 12.20
C ASP A 62 1.64 13.93 12.18
N LEU A 63 2.56 13.43 11.36
CA LEU A 63 2.82 12.01 11.22
C LEU A 63 3.35 11.39 12.54
N ALA A 64 4.18 12.12 13.29
CA ALA A 64 4.71 11.66 14.57
C ALA A 64 3.61 11.57 15.64
N GLU A 65 2.70 12.54 15.68
CA GLU A 65 1.56 12.51 16.62
C GLU A 65 0.62 11.35 16.28
N THR A 66 0.27 11.18 15.01
CA THR A 66 -0.61 10.08 14.57
C THR A 66 0.01 8.72 14.86
N ALA A 67 1.31 8.56 14.64
CA ALA A 67 2.03 7.32 14.98
C ALA A 67 2.07 7.06 16.50
N ARG A 68 2.15 8.09 17.34
CA ARG A 68 2.03 7.93 18.81
C ARG A 68 0.63 7.49 19.21
N LYS A 69 -0.42 8.10 18.67
CA LYS A 69 -1.81 7.67 18.90
C LYS A 69 -2.01 6.22 18.50
N LEU A 70 -1.46 5.81 17.36
CA LEU A 70 -1.48 4.41 16.91
C LEU A 70 -0.79 3.48 17.91
N ALA A 71 0.37 3.88 18.42
CA ALA A 71 1.19 3.06 19.31
C ALA A 71 0.54 2.78 20.68
N ASP A 72 -0.43 3.59 21.08
CA ASP A 72 -1.23 3.42 22.29
C ASP A 72 -2.43 2.48 22.09
N GLN A 73 -2.70 2.06 20.84
CA GLN A 73 -3.81 1.16 20.54
C GLN A 73 -3.39 -0.32 20.64
N PRO A 74 -4.34 -1.22 20.91
CA PRO A 74 -4.08 -2.64 20.87
C PRO A 74 -3.87 -3.13 19.42
N LEU A 75 -3.19 -4.27 19.30
CA LEU A 75 -3.03 -5.00 18.04
C LEU A 75 -4.22 -5.96 17.83
N LEU A 76 -4.57 -6.25 16.59
CA LEU A 76 -5.58 -7.27 16.23
C LEU A 76 -5.10 -8.69 16.52
N CYS A 77 -3.82 -8.96 16.28
CA CYS A 77 -3.20 -10.27 16.45
C CYS A 77 -1.77 -10.11 16.93
N HIS A 78 -1.14 -11.22 17.32
CA HIS A 78 0.28 -11.20 17.64
C HIS A 78 1.11 -10.90 16.40
N PRO A 79 2.14 -10.05 16.50
CA PRO A 79 3.03 -9.80 15.37
C PRO A 79 3.56 -11.11 14.77
N GLY A 80 3.48 -11.23 13.45
CA GLY A 80 3.93 -12.39 12.70
C GLY A 80 2.94 -13.55 12.57
N THR A 81 1.73 -13.48 13.14
CA THR A 81 0.78 -14.61 13.12
C THR A 81 -0.27 -14.52 12.01
N GLU A 82 -0.63 -13.31 11.60
CA GLU A 82 -1.68 -13.08 10.60
C GLU A 82 -1.29 -11.93 9.67
N TRP A 83 -1.75 -12.02 8.43
CA TRP A 83 -1.65 -10.91 7.49
C TRP A 83 -2.88 -10.01 7.59
N ASN A 84 -2.66 -8.74 7.89
CA ASN A 84 -3.71 -7.73 7.96
C ASN A 84 -3.24 -6.47 7.21
N TYR A 85 -3.85 -6.19 6.06
CA TYR A 85 -3.57 -4.95 5.33
C TYR A 85 -3.91 -3.73 6.19
N SER A 86 -2.94 -2.85 6.41
CA SER A 86 -2.99 -1.89 7.51
C SER A 86 -2.18 -0.64 7.28
N VAL A 87 -2.22 0.26 8.24
CA VAL A 87 -1.37 1.46 8.35
C VAL A 87 0.12 1.15 8.61
N SER A 88 0.55 -0.09 8.40
CA SER A 88 1.96 -0.49 8.57
C SER A 88 2.91 0.35 7.72
N THR A 89 2.53 0.65 6.48
CA THR A 89 3.35 1.45 5.56
C THR A 89 3.40 2.92 5.99
N ASP A 90 2.35 3.44 6.61
CA ASP A 90 2.36 4.78 7.22
C ASP A 90 3.34 4.84 8.39
N LEU A 91 3.35 3.80 9.23
CA LEU A 91 4.30 3.70 10.34
C LEU A 91 5.74 3.55 9.82
N LEU A 92 5.98 2.85 8.71
CA LEU A 92 7.29 2.82 8.03
C LEU A 92 7.71 4.22 7.57
N GLY A 93 6.77 5.03 7.07
CA GLY A 93 7.04 6.44 6.76
C GLY A 93 7.57 7.20 7.98
N ARG A 94 6.91 7.05 9.14
CA ARG A 94 7.40 7.67 10.39
C ARG A 94 8.77 7.13 10.82
N LEU A 95 9.02 5.84 10.67
CA LEU A 95 10.32 5.24 11.01
C LEU A 95 11.42 5.76 10.08
N THR A 96 11.10 5.99 8.80
CA THR A 96 12.03 6.64 7.86
C THR A 96 12.42 8.03 8.35
N GLU A 97 11.46 8.86 8.80
CA GLU A 97 11.77 10.17 9.37
C GLU A 97 12.66 10.09 10.62
N VAL A 98 12.37 9.13 11.52
CA VAL A 98 13.16 8.95 12.75
C VAL A 98 14.59 8.53 12.45
N ILE A 99 14.80 7.63 11.50
CA ILE A 99 16.10 7.08 11.17
C ILE A 99 16.94 8.07 10.37
N SER A 100 16.31 8.76 9.41
CA SER A 100 17.01 9.70 8.53
C SER A 100 17.21 11.09 9.16
N GLY A 101 16.37 11.44 10.14
CA GLY A 101 16.30 12.81 10.67
C GLY A 101 15.68 13.82 9.70
N GLN A 102 15.01 13.35 8.65
CA GLN A 102 14.40 14.20 7.61
C GLN A 102 12.88 13.97 7.55
N PRO A 103 12.07 14.99 7.21
CA PRO A 103 10.67 14.79 6.83
C PRO A 103 10.53 13.81 5.65
N LEU A 104 9.45 13.05 5.62
CA LEU A 104 9.27 11.97 4.66
C LEU A 104 9.25 12.47 3.21
N ASP A 105 8.66 13.62 2.95
CA ASP A 105 8.62 14.26 1.63
C ASP A 105 10.01 14.62 1.12
N GLN A 106 10.85 15.19 2.00
CA GLN A 106 12.24 15.54 1.67
C GLN A 106 13.08 14.29 1.45
N TYR A 107 12.90 13.27 2.29
CA TYR A 107 13.59 12.00 2.12
C TYR A 107 13.26 11.36 0.76
N PHE A 108 11.99 11.31 0.39
CA PHE A 108 11.57 10.77 -0.91
C PHE A 108 12.13 11.60 -2.07
N GLN A 109 12.04 12.92 -1.98
CA GLN A 109 12.57 13.81 -3.01
C GLN A 109 14.08 13.61 -3.22
N GLN A 110 14.84 13.53 -2.13
CA GLN A 110 16.29 13.43 -2.19
C GLN A 110 16.79 12.05 -2.62
N HIS A 111 16.15 10.98 -2.15
CA HIS A 111 16.68 9.63 -2.26
C HIS A 111 15.98 8.74 -3.28
N ILE A 112 14.79 9.14 -3.77
CA ILE A 112 14.00 8.33 -4.69
C ILE A 112 13.57 9.14 -5.90
N LEU A 113 12.73 10.17 -5.68
CA LEU A 113 12.05 10.87 -6.76
C LEU A 113 13.02 11.68 -7.63
N GLY A 114 13.92 12.45 -6.99
CA GLY A 114 14.94 13.23 -7.68
C GLY A 114 15.92 12.36 -8.48
N PRO A 115 16.57 11.37 -7.85
CA PRO A 115 17.46 10.45 -8.56
C PRO A 115 16.80 9.71 -9.74
N LEU A 116 15.54 9.31 -9.59
CA LEU A 116 14.78 8.66 -10.68
C LEU A 116 14.20 9.65 -11.70
N GLY A 117 14.31 10.97 -11.48
CA GLY A 117 13.70 11.98 -12.36
C GLY A 117 12.17 11.94 -12.37
N MET A 118 11.53 11.55 -11.26
CA MET A 118 10.08 11.52 -11.07
C MET A 118 9.57 12.91 -10.69
N VAL A 119 9.58 13.81 -11.67
CA VAL A 119 9.37 15.26 -11.45
C VAL A 119 7.92 15.63 -11.11
N ASP A 120 6.97 14.79 -11.43
CA ASP A 120 5.53 14.99 -11.19
C ASP A 120 5.00 14.19 -10.00
N THR A 121 5.90 13.55 -9.25
CA THR A 121 5.52 12.75 -8.06
C THR A 121 5.83 13.51 -6.77
N SER A 122 4.82 13.66 -5.90
CA SER A 122 4.97 14.37 -4.63
C SER A 122 3.80 14.09 -3.68
N PHE A 123 3.94 14.43 -2.40
CA PHE A 123 2.84 14.35 -1.43
C PHE A 123 1.80 15.45 -1.61
N ALA A 124 2.19 16.60 -2.17
CA ALA A 124 1.30 17.72 -2.43
C ALA A 124 1.40 18.16 -3.88
N ILE A 125 0.27 18.59 -4.46
CA ILE A 125 0.23 19.08 -5.83
C ILE A 125 0.86 20.48 -5.89
N ALA A 126 1.90 20.64 -6.70
CA ALA A 126 2.47 21.94 -6.96
C ALA A 126 1.44 22.87 -7.64
N PRO A 127 1.37 24.16 -7.27
CA PRO A 127 0.37 25.09 -7.83
C PRO A 127 0.34 25.16 -9.37
N ASN A 128 1.48 25.03 -10.02
CA ASN A 128 1.61 25.05 -11.49
C ASN A 128 1.26 23.71 -12.16
N LYS A 129 0.84 22.70 -11.39
CA LYS A 129 0.45 21.36 -11.90
C LYS A 129 -1.03 21.03 -11.64
N GLN A 130 -1.78 21.94 -11.02
CA GLN A 130 -3.18 21.72 -10.64
C GLN A 130 -4.08 21.39 -11.82
N ASP A 131 -3.89 22.05 -12.95
CA ASP A 131 -4.68 21.82 -14.17
C ASP A 131 -4.50 20.41 -14.77
N ARG A 132 -3.45 19.70 -14.34
CA ARG A 132 -3.16 18.31 -14.75
C ARG A 132 -3.66 17.28 -13.73
N PHE A 133 -4.14 17.72 -12.57
CA PHE A 133 -4.60 16.82 -11.53
C PHE A 133 -5.98 16.27 -11.86
N ALA A 134 -6.13 14.95 -11.87
CA ALA A 134 -7.39 14.30 -12.20
C ALA A 134 -8.39 14.40 -11.04
N ALA A 135 -9.67 14.58 -11.37
CA ALA A 135 -10.75 14.43 -10.41
C ALA A 135 -10.88 12.97 -9.98
N ASN A 136 -11.21 12.73 -8.71
CA ASN A 136 -11.54 11.39 -8.23
C ASN A 136 -13.05 11.24 -8.09
N TYR A 137 -13.56 10.10 -8.51
CA TYR A 137 -14.98 9.77 -8.47
C TYR A 137 -15.25 8.59 -7.56
N GLU A 138 -16.46 8.53 -7.01
CA GLU A 138 -16.95 7.37 -6.28
C GLU A 138 -18.23 6.83 -6.92
N HIS A 139 -18.40 5.52 -6.88
CA HIS A 139 -19.61 4.87 -7.30
C HIS A 139 -20.70 5.06 -6.25
N THR A 140 -21.87 5.47 -6.69
CA THR A 140 -23.05 5.68 -5.83
C THR A 140 -24.10 4.60 -6.07
N ASP A 141 -24.69 4.09 -4.98
CA ASP A 141 -25.78 3.12 -5.07
C ASP A 141 -26.92 3.65 -5.93
N GLY A 142 -27.11 3.03 -7.08
CA GLY A 142 -28.26 3.19 -7.96
C GLY A 142 -28.08 4.03 -9.21
N ASN A 143 -27.09 4.90 -9.37
CA ASN A 143 -27.07 5.77 -10.56
C ASN A 143 -25.74 6.40 -11.01
N GLY A 144 -24.62 5.77 -10.89
CA GLY A 144 -23.44 6.28 -11.58
C GLY A 144 -22.34 6.80 -10.67
N LEU A 145 -21.68 7.88 -11.07
CA LEU A 145 -20.49 8.40 -10.43
C LEU A 145 -20.76 9.73 -9.77
N ALA A 146 -20.33 9.90 -8.53
CA ALA A 146 -20.25 11.18 -7.84
C ALA A 146 -18.81 11.68 -7.78
N LEU A 147 -18.61 12.99 -7.82
CA LEU A 147 -17.31 13.62 -7.62
C LEU A 147 -16.90 13.49 -6.14
N ALA A 148 -15.84 12.75 -5.87
CA ALA A 148 -15.31 12.53 -4.52
C ALA A 148 -14.21 13.53 -4.16
N ASP A 149 -13.32 13.89 -5.10
CA ASP A 149 -12.26 14.88 -4.90
C ASP A 149 -12.08 15.73 -6.17
N SER A 150 -12.22 17.04 -6.02
CA SER A 150 -12.10 17.99 -7.13
C SER A 150 -10.66 18.50 -7.24
N PRO A 151 -10.09 18.63 -8.43
CA PRO A 151 -8.76 19.21 -8.62
C PRO A 151 -8.61 20.61 -7.99
N HIS A 152 -9.68 21.38 -7.98
CA HIS A 152 -9.64 22.76 -7.48
C HIS A 152 -9.70 22.87 -5.96
N ASP A 153 -10.28 21.88 -5.29
CA ASP A 153 -10.47 21.85 -3.83
C ASP A 153 -9.87 20.59 -3.18
N SER A 154 -8.97 19.92 -3.89
CA SER A 154 -8.37 18.66 -3.45
C SER A 154 -7.62 18.80 -2.13
N VAL A 155 -7.77 17.77 -1.30
CA VAL A 155 -7.00 17.60 -0.05
C VAL A 155 -5.48 17.51 -0.29
N TYR A 156 -5.05 17.23 -1.51
CA TYR A 156 -3.64 17.19 -1.92
C TYR A 156 -3.01 18.55 -2.21
N ARG A 157 -3.76 19.65 -2.09
CA ARG A 157 -3.21 21.02 -2.28
C ARG A 157 -2.38 21.50 -1.11
N ASN A 158 -2.77 21.11 0.11
CA ASN A 158 -2.11 21.52 1.34
C ASN A 158 -1.90 20.31 2.24
N VAL A 159 -0.81 19.58 2.05
CA VAL A 159 -0.50 18.37 2.80
C VAL A 159 0.54 18.68 3.86
N THR A 160 0.26 18.28 5.10
CA THR A 160 1.20 18.38 6.23
C THR A 160 1.44 17.02 6.88
N LEU A 161 0.56 16.03 6.66
CA LEU A 161 0.74 14.65 7.06
C LEU A 161 1.13 13.82 5.83
N PHE A 162 2.37 13.40 5.78
CA PHE A 162 2.93 12.62 4.68
C PHE A 162 2.69 11.12 4.90
N SER A 163 1.54 10.63 4.42
CA SER A 163 1.17 9.21 4.57
C SER A 163 2.07 8.32 3.73
N GLY A 164 2.80 7.41 4.37
CA GLY A 164 3.62 6.42 3.67
C GLY A 164 2.81 5.35 2.94
N GLY A 165 1.56 5.13 3.37
CA GLY A 165 0.66 4.11 2.82
C GLY A 165 -0.18 4.55 1.62
N GLY A 166 -0.24 5.86 1.30
CA GLY A 166 -1.12 6.32 0.21
C GLY A 166 -1.06 7.82 -0.04
N GLY A 167 0.03 8.49 0.32
CA GLY A 167 0.14 9.94 0.29
C GLY A 167 0.55 10.57 -1.03
N LEU A 168 1.12 9.81 -1.95
CA LEU A 168 1.70 10.35 -3.18
C LEU A 168 0.66 10.58 -4.28
N THR A 169 0.85 11.68 -5.01
CA THR A 169 0.30 11.90 -6.35
C THR A 169 1.40 11.63 -7.38
N SER A 170 1.05 11.13 -8.56
CA SER A 170 2.03 10.76 -9.59
C SER A 170 1.43 10.82 -10.99
N THR A 171 2.25 10.51 -11.98
CA THR A 171 1.87 10.30 -13.38
C THR A 171 2.28 8.91 -13.84
N ALA A 172 1.70 8.43 -14.94
CA ALA A 172 2.10 7.15 -15.53
C ALA A 172 3.59 7.16 -15.95
N GLY A 173 4.08 8.28 -16.45
CA GLY A 173 5.49 8.44 -16.82
C GLY A 173 6.44 8.33 -15.65
N ASP A 174 6.14 9.01 -14.54
CA ASP A 174 6.97 8.93 -13.33
C ASP A 174 6.90 7.53 -12.71
N TYR A 175 5.69 6.97 -12.61
CA TYR A 175 5.54 5.64 -12.04
C TYR A 175 6.20 4.55 -12.91
N HIS A 176 6.23 4.76 -14.23
CA HIS A 176 6.99 3.91 -15.14
C HIS A 176 8.49 3.93 -14.80
N ARG A 177 9.08 5.09 -14.49
CA ARG A 177 10.48 5.16 -14.07
C ARG A 177 10.73 4.34 -12.79
N PHE A 178 9.82 4.40 -11.83
CA PHE A 178 9.90 3.57 -10.61
C PHE A 178 9.83 2.07 -10.94
N THR A 179 8.87 1.65 -11.77
CA THR A 179 8.75 0.23 -12.16
C THR A 179 9.93 -0.25 -12.99
N GLN A 180 10.50 0.60 -13.87
CA GLN A 180 11.71 0.27 -14.61
C GLN A 180 12.94 0.12 -13.70
N MET A 181 13.07 0.96 -12.66
CA MET A 181 14.13 0.80 -11.66
C MET A 181 14.01 -0.55 -10.94
N LEU A 182 12.82 -0.97 -10.56
CA LEU A 182 12.60 -2.30 -9.95
C LEU A 182 12.88 -3.43 -10.95
N ARG A 183 12.37 -3.36 -12.18
CA ARG A 183 12.64 -4.32 -13.27
C ARG A 183 14.15 -4.41 -13.56
N GLY A 184 14.84 -3.27 -13.58
CA GLY A 184 16.30 -3.16 -13.67
C GLY A 184 17.05 -3.62 -12.40
N LYS A 185 16.34 -4.30 -11.48
CA LYS A 185 16.93 -4.82 -10.23
C LYS A 185 17.65 -3.74 -9.42
N GLY A 186 16.97 -2.62 -9.26
CA GLY A 186 17.39 -1.49 -8.42
C GLY A 186 18.14 -0.38 -9.14
N GLU A 187 18.19 -0.40 -10.47
CA GLU A 187 18.91 0.60 -11.28
C GLU A 187 18.07 1.09 -12.46
N LEU A 188 18.16 2.38 -12.75
CA LEU A 188 17.60 3.03 -13.94
C LEU A 188 18.53 4.13 -14.42
N ASP A 189 18.82 4.18 -15.74
CA ASP A 189 19.65 5.22 -16.38
C ASP A 189 21.01 5.47 -15.68
N GLY A 190 21.63 4.40 -15.16
CA GLY A 190 22.89 4.47 -14.42
C GLY A 190 22.76 4.91 -12.95
N VAL A 191 21.55 5.22 -12.50
CA VAL A 191 21.26 5.54 -11.09
C VAL A 191 20.83 4.27 -10.35
N ARG A 192 21.62 3.87 -9.35
CA ARG A 192 21.30 2.71 -8.51
C ARG A 192 20.73 3.15 -7.17
N LEU A 193 19.48 2.80 -6.90
CA LEU A 193 18.82 3.01 -5.59
C LEU A 193 18.97 1.80 -4.67
N LEU A 194 18.90 0.59 -5.22
CA LEU A 194 18.94 -0.66 -4.46
C LEU A 194 19.94 -1.64 -5.06
N GLY A 195 20.51 -2.47 -4.23
CA GLY A 195 21.30 -3.60 -4.70
C GLY A 195 20.42 -4.64 -5.41
N ARG A 196 20.93 -5.29 -6.46
CA ARG A 196 20.22 -6.35 -7.18
C ARG A 196 19.64 -7.43 -6.23
N LYS A 197 20.44 -7.92 -5.30
CA LYS A 197 20.00 -8.94 -4.33
C LYS A 197 18.95 -8.41 -3.35
N THR A 198 18.93 -7.11 -3.08
CA THR A 198 17.89 -6.49 -2.25
C THR A 198 16.54 -6.55 -2.97
N VAL A 199 16.49 -6.18 -4.26
CA VAL A 199 15.25 -6.25 -5.03
C VAL A 199 14.78 -7.71 -5.17
N GLU A 200 15.66 -8.64 -5.54
CA GLU A 200 15.33 -10.06 -5.61
C GLU A 200 14.74 -10.55 -4.27
N TYR A 201 15.36 -10.19 -3.14
CA TYR A 201 14.88 -10.56 -1.82
C TYR A 201 13.53 -9.90 -1.46
N MET A 202 13.32 -8.64 -1.84
CA MET A 202 12.06 -7.92 -1.58
C MET A 202 10.87 -8.54 -2.29
N THR A 203 11.08 -9.15 -3.45
CA THR A 203 10.04 -9.71 -4.30
C THR A 203 9.82 -11.21 -4.11
N GLU A 204 10.49 -11.83 -3.14
CA GLU A 204 10.18 -13.18 -2.66
C GLU A 204 8.98 -13.17 -1.70
N ASN A 205 8.35 -14.33 -1.50
CA ASN A 205 7.30 -14.47 -0.49
C ASN A 205 7.91 -14.47 0.92
N HIS A 206 7.49 -13.52 1.76
CA HIS A 206 7.96 -13.36 3.13
C HIS A 206 6.93 -13.75 4.19
N LEU A 207 5.79 -14.30 3.78
CA LEU A 207 4.79 -14.79 4.72
C LEU A 207 5.30 -16.06 5.44
N PRO A 208 4.94 -16.25 6.71
CA PRO A 208 5.26 -17.45 7.47
C PRO A 208 4.85 -18.73 6.71
N ASP A 209 5.67 -19.76 6.83
CA ASP A 209 5.44 -21.09 6.22
C ASP A 209 5.18 -21.07 4.70
N ASN A 210 5.68 -20.04 4.01
CA ASN A 210 5.44 -19.79 2.59
C ASN A 210 3.93 -19.74 2.25
N GLY A 211 3.10 -19.28 3.20
CA GLY A 211 1.66 -19.17 3.05
C GLY A 211 1.25 -18.13 2.00
N ASP A 212 0.00 -18.17 1.62
CA ASP A 212 -0.64 -17.13 0.80
C ASP A 212 -1.52 -16.21 1.67
N LEU A 213 -1.99 -15.11 1.07
CA LEU A 213 -2.76 -14.09 1.78
C LEU A 213 -4.09 -14.63 2.30
N THR A 214 -4.70 -15.59 1.63
CA THR A 214 -5.97 -16.21 2.06
C THR A 214 -5.77 -17.11 3.28
N SER A 215 -4.70 -17.87 3.31
CA SER A 215 -4.39 -18.77 4.43
C SER A 215 -3.91 -18.03 5.69
N MET A 216 -3.37 -16.82 5.52
CA MET A 216 -2.73 -16.04 6.59
C MET A 216 -3.57 -14.88 7.11
N GLY A 217 -4.63 -14.47 6.42
CA GLY A 217 -5.27 -13.20 6.75
C GLY A 217 -6.77 -13.13 6.54
N GLN A 218 -7.29 -11.96 6.83
CA GLN A 218 -8.69 -11.61 6.57
C GLN A 218 -8.85 -11.15 5.12
N PRO A 219 -10.00 -11.43 4.48
CA PRO A 219 -10.27 -10.92 3.14
C PRO A 219 -10.10 -9.41 3.06
N VAL A 220 -9.35 -8.96 2.07
CA VAL A 220 -9.24 -7.54 1.75
C VAL A 220 -10.21 -7.26 0.60
N HIS A 221 -10.68 -6.02 0.50
CA HIS A 221 -11.45 -5.58 -0.66
C HIS A 221 -10.61 -5.75 -1.92
N SER A 222 -10.86 -6.82 -2.65
CA SER A 222 -10.16 -7.20 -3.87
C SER A 222 -11.14 -7.69 -4.90
N GLU A 223 -10.84 -7.42 -6.15
CA GLU A 223 -11.58 -7.95 -7.31
C GLU A 223 -11.32 -9.46 -7.51
N THR A 224 -10.27 -10.00 -6.90
CA THR A 224 -9.82 -11.37 -7.05
C THR A 224 -9.60 -12.03 -5.70
N SER A 225 -9.71 -13.37 -5.66
CA SER A 225 -9.19 -14.16 -4.56
C SER A 225 -7.69 -13.92 -4.40
N TYR A 226 -7.22 -13.92 -3.16
CA TYR A 226 -5.79 -13.89 -2.85
C TYR A 226 -5.20 -15.28 -2.63
N ASP A 227 -5.92 -16.35 -3.03
CA ASP A 227 -5.35 -17.69 -3.09
C ASP A 227 -4.17 -17.72 -4.06
N GLY A 228 -3.11 -18.38 -3.69
CA GLY A 228 -1.90 -18.43 -4.52
C GLY A 228 -1.13 -17.12 -4.65
N ILE A 229 -1.48 -16.10 -3.85
CA ILE A 229 -0.80 -14.82 -3.79
C ILE A 229 -0.11 -14.69 -2.43
N GLY A 230 1.21 -14.59 -2.41
CA GLY A 230 2.02 -14.27 -1.24
C GLY A 230 2.26 -12.78 -1.07
N PHE A 231 3.15 -12.42 -0.15
CA PHE A 231 3.53 -11.03 0.09
C PHE A 231 5.03 -10.89 0.33
N GLY A 232 5.65 -10.03 -0.45
CA GLY A 232 7.04 -9.63 -0.31
C GLY A 232 7.22 -8.46 0.66
N LEU A 233 8.29 -7.72 0.50
CA LEU A 233 8.54 -6.52 1.30
C LEU A 233 7.91 -5.29 0.62
N GLY A 234 6.56 -5.19 0.72
CA GLY A 234 5.77 -4.09 0.18
C GLY A 234 5.02 -4.39 -1.12
N PHE A 235 5.04 -5.63 -1.61
CA PHE A 235 4.34 -6.08 -2.82
C PHE A 235 3.60 -7.39 -2.55
N SER A 236 2.48 -7.61 -3.23
CA SER A 236 1.97 -8.96 -3.42
C SER A 236 2.87 -9.70 -4.40
N VAL A 237 3.00 -11.01 -4.24
CA VAL A 237 3.83 -11.87 -5.09
C VAL A 237 2.98 -13.03 -5.59
N MET A 238 2.90 -13.21 -6.90
CA MET A 238 2.22 -14.34 -7.51
C MET A 238 3.02 -15.64 -7.23
N LEU A 239 2.38 -16.58 -6.54
CA LEU A 239 2.97 -17.90 -6.25
C LEU A 239 2.45 -18.96 -7.21
N ASP A 240 1.15 -18.94 -7.48
CA ASP A 240 0.45 -19.92 -8.30
C ASP A 240 -0.70 -19.25 -9.06
N PRO A 241 -0.54 -18.94 -10.36
CA PRO A 241 -1.56 -18.34 -11.20
C PRO A 241 -2.85 -19.16 -11.30
N ALA A 242 -2.72 -20.50 -11.33
CA ALA A 242 -3.89 -21.38 -11.43
C ALA A 242 -4.73 -21.35 -10.16
N LYS A 243 -4.07 -21.33 -8.99
CA LYS A 243 -4.74 -21.19 -7.69
C LYS A 243 -5.36 -19.80 -7.54
N ALA A 244 -4.67 -18.76 -7.98
CA ALA A 244 -5.16 -17.37 -7.98
C ALA A 244 -6.30 -17.13 -8.97
N GLN A 245 -6.50 -18.02 -9.93
CA GLN A 245 -7.46 -17.87 -11.03
C GLN A 245 -7.27 -16.56 -11.81
N VAL A 246 -6.03 -16.14 -11.93
CA VAL A 246 -5.61 -14.90 -12.62
C VAL A 246 -4.41 -15.23 -13.49
N ILE A 247 -4.48 -14.81 -14.76
CA ILE A 247 -3.36 -14.97 -15.69
C ILE A 247 -2.16 -14.11 -15.24
N GLY A 248 -0.96 -14.66 -15.33
CA GLY A 248 0.30 -14.03 -14.92
C GLY A 248 1.37 -15.08 -14.71
N SER A 249 2.53 -14.69 -14.23
CA SER A 249 3.68 -15.57 -14.01
C SER A 249 4.05 -15.68 -12.53
N PRO A 250 4.55 -16.83 -12.06
CA PRO A 250 5.15 -16.92 -10.73
C PRO A 250 6.28 -15.89 -10.54
N GLY A 251 6.30 -15.19 -9.40
CA GLY A 251 7.27 -14.12 -9.15
C GLY A 251 6.83 -12.74 -9.64
N GLU A 252 5.72 -12.65 -10.37
CA GLU A 252 5.08 -11.34 -10.63
C GLU A 252 4.79 -10.66 -9.30
N HIS A 253 5.15 -9.37 -9.20
CA HIS A 253 4.90 -8.59 -8.01
C HIS A 253 4.12 -7.32 -8.33
N ALA A 254 3.14 -7.02 -7.49
CA ALA A 254 2.09 -6.08 -7.81
C ALA A 254 1.55 -5.35 -6.58
N TRP A 255 0.83 -4.27 -6.83
CA TRP A 255 -0.11 -3.70 -5.89
C TRP A 255 -1.12 -2.80 -6.61
N GLY A 256 -2.08 -2.26 -5.84
CA GLY A 256 -3.09 -1.35 -6.37
C GLY A 256 -3.54 -0.32 -5.34
N GLY A 257 -4.21 0.72 -5.82
CA GLY A 257 -4.74 1.81 -5.01
C GLY A 257 -6.25 1.76 -4.82
N ALA A 258 -6.75 2.47 -3.80
CA ALA A 258 -8.18 2.55 -3.48
C ALA A 258 -9.02 3.17 -4.62
N ALA A 259 -8.40 4.06 -5.42
CA ALA A 259 -9.02 4.66 -6.60
C ALA A 259 -8.84 3.84 -7.88
N SER A 260 -8.78 2.51 -7.76
CA SER A 260 -8.71 1.52 -8.85
C SER A 260 -7.39 1.53 -9.66
N THR A 261 -6.38 2.23 -9.21
CA THR A 261 -5.04 2.15 -9.81
C THR A 261 -4.44 0.77 -9.60
N ALA A 262 -3.59 0.33 -10.54
CA ALA A 262 -2.86 -0.92 -10.43
C ALA A 262 -1.51 -0.82 -11.13
N PHE A 263 -0.57 -1.61 -10.65
CA PHE A 263 0.64 -1.93 -11.40
C PHE A 263 1.05 -3.37 -11.11
N TRP A 264 1.77 -3.96 -12.04
CA TRP A 264 2.52 -5.18 -11.81
C TRP A 264 3.80 -5.19 -12.64
N ILE A 265 4.78 -5.90 -12.15
CA ILE A 265 6.03 -6.19 -12.82
C ILE A 265 6.10 -7.70 -12.94
N ASP A 266 6.20 -8.19 -14.16
CA ASP A 266 6.37 -9.60 -14.47
C ASP A 266 7.82 -9.81 -14.95
N PRO A 267 8.68 -10.40 -14.12
CA PRO A 267 10.07 -10.62 -14.48
C PRO A 267 10.27 -11.77 -15.48
N GLU A 268 9.32 -12.69 -15.61
CA GLU A 268 9.37 -13.77 -16.58
C GLU A 268 9.12 -13.26 -17.99
N GLU A 269 8.14 -12.37 -18.13
CA GLU A 269 7.79 -11.71 -19.40
C GLU A 269 8.60 -10.43 -19.67
N ASP A 270 9.54 -10.08 -18.78
CA ASP A 270 10.30 -8.82 -18.80
C ASP A 270 9.41 -7.58 -19.02
N MET A 271 8.25 -7.56 -18.35
CA MET A 271 7.18 -6.60 -18.58
C MET A 271 6.83 -5.83 -17.30
N SER A 272 6.39 -4.58 -17.47
CA SER A 272 5.67 -3.83 -16.44
C SER A 272 4.41 -3.21 -16.99
N VAL A 273 3.34 -3.24 -16.21
CA VAL A 273 2.05 -2.65 -16.56
C VAL A 273 1.66 -1.65 -15.50
N ILE A 274 1.15 -0.50 -15.94
CA ILE A 274 0.66 0.58 -15.09
C ILE A 274 -0.72 0.99 -15.58
N PHE A 275 -1.69 0.97 -14.67
CA PHE A 275 -3.04 1.41 -14.93
C PHE A 275 -3.42 2.49 -13.94
N LEU A 276 -3.71 3.69 -14.44
CA LEU A 276 -4.13 4.81 -13.62
C LEU A 276 -5.55 5.22 -13.97
N THR A 277 -6.39 5.22 -12.97
CA THR A 277 -7.76 5.71 -12.99
C THR A 277 -8.08 6.34 -11.64
N GLN A 278 -9.22 7.00 -11.51
CA GLN A 278 -9.63 7.67 -10.28
C GLN A 278 -11.09 7.34 -9.99
N LEU A 279 -11.33 6.08 -9.58
CA LEU A 279 -12.65 5.55 -9.23
C LEU A 279 -12.61 4.76 -7.93
N MET A 280 -13.44 5.12 -6.97
CA MET A 280 -13.60 4.43 -5.69
C MET A 280 -15.00 3.81 -5.53
N PRO A 281 -15.11 2.69 -4.81
CA PRO A 281 -14.02 1.79 -4.40
C PRO A 281 -13.44 1.02 -5.58
N SER A 282 -12.24 0.46 -5.42
CA SER A 282 -11.55 -0.29 -6.47
C SER A 282 -12.27 -1.57 -6.91
N SER A 283 -13.23 -2.04 -6.12
CA SER A 283 -14.08 -3.20 -6.42
C SER A 283 -15.34 -2.88 -7.26
N THR A 284 -15.51 -1.62 -7.70
CA THR A 284 -16.67 -1.20 -8.48
C THR A 284 -16.80 -1.97 -9.81
N TYR A 285 -15.69 -2.13 -10.52
CA TYR A 285 -15.59 -2.88 -11.76
C TYR A 285 -14.37 -3.80 -11.72
N PRO A 286 -14.38 -4.95 -12.42
CA PRO A 286 -13.27 -5.91 -12.45
C PRO A 286 -12.10 -5.45 -13.36
N LEU A 287 -11.75 -4.16 -13.32
CA LEU A 287 -10.82 -3.51 -14.25
C LEU A 287 -9.43 -4.14 -14.25
N ARG A 288 -8.93 -4.54 -13.08
CA ARG A 288 -7.59 -5.12 -12.96
C ARG A 288 -7.53 -6.51 -13.58
N ARG A 289 -8.58 -7.31 -13.37
CA ARG A 289 -8.68 -8.65 -13.97
C ARG A 289 -8.85 -8.59 -15.48
N GLU A 290 -9.72 -7.72 -15.97
CA GLU A 290 -9.94 -7.51 -17.40
C GLU A 290 -8.67 -7.01 -18.09
N LEU A 291 -7.99 -6.02 -17.49
CA LEU A 291 -6.73 -5.50 -18.01
C LEU A 291 -5.66 -6.60 -18.11
N ARG A 292 -5.56 -7.48 -17.11
CA ARG A 292 -4.63 -8.61 -17.17
C ARG A 292 -4.91 -9.52 -18.35
N VAL A 293 -6.16 -9.92 -18.53
CA VAL A 293 -6.54 -10.77 -19.67
C VAL A 293 -6.17 -10.10 -20.99
N LEU A 294 -6.48 -8.80 -21.15
CA LEU A 294 -6.16 -8.05 -22.37
C LEU A 294 -4.64 -7.90 -22.58
N THR A 295 -3.88 -7.75 -21.51
CA THR A 295 -2.41 -7.61 -21.59
C THR A 295 -1.76 -8.92 -22.00
N TYR A 296 -2.05 -10.00 -21.25
CA TYR A 296 -1.38 -11.28 -21.50
C TYR A 296 -1.83 -11.96 -22.80
N GLN A 297 -3.08 -11.75 -23.26
CA GLN A 297 -3.50 -12.25 -24.56
C GLN A 297 -2.79 -11.60 -25.74
N ALA A 298 -2.16 -10.44 -25.55
CA ALA A 298 -1.38 -9.76 -26.58
C ALA A 298 0.05 -10.30 -26.72
N LEU A 299 0.51 -11.11 -25.78
CA LEU A 299 1.80 -11.78 -25.83
C LEU A 299 1.65 -13.01 -26.75
N ILE A 300 2.42 -13.07 -27.81
CA ILE A 300 2.32 -14.11 -28.84
C ILE A 300 3.62 -14.91 -29.04
N GLU A 301 4.72 -14.46 -28.47
CA GLU A 301 6.04 -15.12 -28.47
C GLU A 301 6.81 -14.78 -27.17
#